data_48587352190cd8e97d7fc9bb8dc8d312
#
_entry.id   48587352190cd8e97d7fc9bb8dc8d312
#
_cell.length_a   1.000
_cell.length_b   1.000
_cell.length_c   1.000
_cell.angle_alpha   90.00
_cell.angle_beta   90.00
_cell.angle_gamma   90.00
#
_symmetry.space_group_name_H-M   'P 1'
#
loop_
_entity.id
_entity.type
_entity.pdbx_description
1 polymer ?
#
loop_
_entity_poly.entity_id
_entity_poly.type
_entity_poly.pdbx_seq_one_letter_code
_entity_poly.pdbx_strand_id
1 'polypeptide(L)'
;MKVYVSIFYLQSPFGDRVNCGVIMFSRKGCIVKINEDRLKFIKKFRPSGAKLFTMAVKNMAYHFNNVHIPTVKGLTDLHYNSNNLFGIEKPKRIMIYFTQENFDKFFERVFQ
;
A
#
# COMPACT_ATOMS: atom_id res chain seq x y z
N MET A 1 3.29 21.62 -4.34
CA MET A 1 2.81 20.73 -3.27
C MET A 1 3.54 19.40 -3.37
N LYS A 2 3.96 18.87 -2.21
CA LYS A 2 4.69 17.61 -2.17
C LYS A 2 3.71 16.44 -2.20
N VAL A 3 3.92 15.51 -3.14
CA VAL A 3 3.13 14.29 -3.28
C VAL A 3 4.04 13.09 -3.00
N TYR A 4 3.56 12.15 -2.18
CA TYR A 4 4.30 10.97 -1.78
C TYR A 4 3.53 9.71 -2.13
N VAL A 5 4.25 8.62 -2.38
CA VAL A 5 3.67 7.30 -2.62
C VAL A 5 4.36 6.26 -1.76
N SER A 6 3.59 5.24 -1.37
CA SER A 6 4.12 4.02 -0.74
C SER A 6 3.41 2.81 -1.35
N ILE A 7 4.08 1.68 -1.35
CA ILE A 7 3.54 0.43 -1.86
C ILE A 7 3.36 -0.53 -0.69
N PHE A 8 2.18 -1.16 -0.60
CA PHE A 8 1.92 -2.26 0.33
C PHE A 8 2.36 -3.57 -0.32
N TYR A 9 3.02 -4.43 0.45
CA TYR A 9 3.49 -5.70 -0.07
C TYR A 9 3.41 -6.81 0.97
N LEU A 10 3.35 -8.04 0.47
CA LEU A 10 3.54 -9.25 1.25
C LEU A 10 4.93 -9.80 0.92
N GLN A 11 5.67 -10.18 1.94
CA GLN A 11 6.97 -10.82 1.76
C GLN A 11 6.89 -12.30 2.12
N SER A 12 7.37 -13.15 1.22
CA SER A 12 7.45 -14.59 1.48
C SER A 12 8.63 -14.90 2.41
N PRO A 13 8.63 -16.07 3.09
CA PRO A 13 9.78 -16.49 3.89
C PRO A 13 11.08 -16.64 3.10
N PHE A 14 10.97 -16.77 1.78
CA PHE A 14 12.13 -16.93 0.89
C PHE A 14 12.64 -15.60 0.34
N GLY A 15 12.09 -14.47 0.81
CA GLY A 15 12.53 -13.16 0.38
C GLY A 15 11.77 -12.57 -0.81
N ASP A 16 10.93 -13.34 -1.48
CA ASP A 16 10.11 -12.84 -2.57
C ASP A 16 9.02 -11.90 -2.05
N ARG A 17 8.72 -10.90 -2.86
CA ARG A 17 7.80 -9.85 -2.46
C ARG A 17 6.68 -9.70 -3.48
N VAL A 18 5.43 -9.64 -3.00
CA VAL A 18 4.25 -9.44 -3.83
C VAL A 18 3.64 -8.09 -3.48
N ASN A 19 3.71 -7.13 -4.40
CA ASN A 19 3.05 -5.84 -4.22
C ASN A 19 1.54 -6.03 -4.32
N CYS A 20 0.78 -5.43 -3.41
CA CYS A 20 -0.68 -5.62 -3.36
C CYS A 20 -1.48 -4.34 -3.26
N GLY A 21 -0.86 -3.18 -3.08
CA GLY A 21 -1.59 -1.92 -3.04
C GLY A 21 -0.69 -0.71 -3.08
N VAL A 22 -1.29 0.44 -3.30
CA VAL A 22 -0.59 1.72 -3.40
C VAL A 22 -1.34 2.76 -2.59
N ILE A 23 -0.60 3.60 -1.88
CA ILE A 23 -1.10 4.81 -1.25
C ILE A 23 -0.38 6.02 -1.83
N MET A 24 -1.15 7.03 -2.22
CA MET A 24 -0.65 8.33 -2.65
C MET A 24 -1.23 9.40 -1.74
N PHE A 25 -0.41 10.29 -1.23
CA PHE A 25 -0.89 11.30 -0.30
C PHE A 25 -0.17 12.62 -0.44
N SER A 26 -0.84 13.67 -0.01
CA SER A 26 -0.34 15.03 0.09
C SER A 26 -1.06 15.71 1.25
N ARG A 27 -0.79 16.99 1.47
CA ARG A 27 -1.55 17.77 2.47
C ARG A 27 -3.04 17.83 2.17
N LYS A 28 -3.43 17.67 0.90
CA LYS A 28 -4.84 17.75 0.48
C LYS A 28 -5.63 16.47 0.72
N GLY A 29 -4.97 15.34 0.86
CA GLY A 29 -5.69 14.10 1.03
C GLY A 29 -4.84 12.88 0.75
N CYS A 30 -5.54 11.78 0.57
CA CYS A 30 -4.95 10.46 0.41
C CYS A 30 -5.82 9.63 -0.53
N ILE A 31 -5.19 8.87 -1.41
CA ILE A 31 -5.85 7.89 -2.26
C ILE A 31 -5.18 6.55 -2.02
N VAL A 32 -5.97 5.53 -1.66
CA VAL A 32 -5.48 4.18 -1.42
C VAL A 32 -6.25 3.21 -2.28
N LYS A 33 -5.55 2.30 -2.94
CA LYS A 33 -6.18 1.25 -3.72
C LYS A 33 -5.41 -0.05 -3.56
N ILE A 34 -6.16 -1.15 -3.42
CA ILE A 34 -5.63 -2.50 -3.30
C ILE A 34 -5.86 -3.22 -4.62
N ASN A 35 -4.86 -3.96 -5.07
CA ASN A 35 -5.00 -4.82 -6.24
C ASN A 35 -5.66 -6.13 -5.81
N GLU A 36 -6.94 -6.30 -6.13
CA GLU A 36 -7.72 -7.47 -5.73
C GLU A 36 -7.21 -8.77 -6.36
N ASP A 37 -6.65 -8.72 -7.56
CA ASP A 37 -6.08 -9.90 -8.22
C ASP A 37 -4.86 -10.41 -7.47
N ARG A 38 -4.03 -9.50 -6.95
CA ARG A 38 -2.87 -9.86 -6.14
C ARG A 38 -3.30 -10.47 -4.80
N LEU A 39 -4.38 -9.95 -4.19
CA LEU A 39 -4.93 -10.56 -2.98
C LEU A 39 -5.45 -11.96 -3.23
N LYS A 40 -6.13 -12.19 -4.34
CA LYS A 40 -6.60 -13.53 -4.72
C LYS A 40 -5.44 -14.49 -4.92
N PHE A 41 -4.38 -14.02 -5.54
CA PHE A 41 -3.15 -14.80 -5.72
C PHE A 41 -2.56 -15.22 -4.37
N ILE A 42 -2.48 -14.30 -3.42
CA ILE A 42 -1.97 -14.57 -2.07
C ILE A 42 -2.82 -15.63 -1.36
N LYS A 43 -4.16 -15.57 -1.51
CA LYS A 43 -5.07 -16.55 -0.93
C LYS A 43 -4.82 -17.97 -1.41
N LYS A 44 -4.41 -18.14 -2.67
CA LYS A 44 -4.06 -19.46 -3.21
C LYS A 44 -2.81 -20.04 -2.58
N PHE A 45 -1.82 -19.19 -2.28
CA PHE A 45 -0.54 -19.65 -1.74
C PHE A 45 -0.53 -19.83 -0.23
N ARG A 46 -1.35 -19.07 0.50
CA ARG A 46 -1.39 -19.10 1.96
C ARG A 46 -2.82 -18.99 2.48
N PRO A 47 -3.63 -20.05 2.34
CA PRO A 47 -5.04 -20.00 2.76
C PRO A 47 -5.21 -19.67 4.24
N SER A 48 -4.33 -20.18 5.10
CA SER A 48 -4.46 -20.00 6.57
C SER A 48 -4.11 -18.59 7.03
N GLY A 49 -3.14 -17.93 6.38
CA GLY A 49 -2.74 -16.57 6.74
C GLY A 49 -3.41 -15.48 5.91
N ALA A 50 -3.99 -15.85 4.77
CA ALA A 50 -4.50 -14.90 3.79
C ALA A 50 -5.68 -14.08 4.31
N LYS A 51 -6.53 -14.68 5.14
CA LYS A 51 -7.70 -13.99 5.70
C LYS A 51 -7.28 -12.83 6.61
N LEU A 52 -6.38 -13.10 7.55
CA LEU A 52 -5.87 -12.06 8.46
C LEU A 52 -5.13 -10.96 7.69
N PHE A 53 -4.31 -11.35 6.73
CA PHE A 53 -3.59 -10.41 5.89
C PHE A 53 -4.54 -9.51 5.10
N THR A 54 -5.54 -10.10 4.44
CA THR A 54 -6.54 -9.35 3.67
C THR A 54 -7.31 -8.37 4.56
N MET A 55 -7.70 -8.79 5.76
CA MET A 55 -8.38 -7.91 6.72
C MET A 55 -7.49 -6.75 7.15
N ALA A 56 -6.23 -7.01 7.45
CA ALA A 56 -5.28 -5.98 7.87
C ALA A 56 -5.08 -4.93 6.78
N VAL A 57 -4.89 -5.36 5.52
CA VAL A 57 -4.69 -4.46 4.40
C VAL A 57 -5.95 -3.63 4.12
N LYS A 58 -7.13 -4.26 4.13
CA LYS A 58 -8.41 -3.56 3.90
C LYS A 58 -8.72 -2.57 5.01
N ASN A 59 -8.45 -2.93 6.26
CA ASN A 59 -8.63 -2.02 7.39
C ASN A 59 -7.71 -0.81 7.31
N MET A 60 -6.46 -1.02 6.92
CA MET A 60 -5.50 0.06 6.72
C MET A 60 -5.94 0.99 5.59
N ALA A 61 -6.38 0.43 4.46
CA ALA A 61 -6.88 1.22 3.34
C ALA A 61 -8.11 2.04 3.73
N TYR A 62 -9.04 1.44 4.47
CA TYR A 62 -10.22 2.13 4.99
C TYR A 62 -9.82 3.29 5.90
N HIS A 63 -8.89 3.04 6.82
CA HIS A 63 -8.43 4.04 7.78
C HIS A 63 -7.86 5.28 7.05
N PHE A 64 -6.97 5.07 6.10
CA PHE A 64 -6.33 6.18 5.38
C PHE A 64 -7.28 6.90 4.43
N ASN A 65 -8.28 6.21 3.87
CA ASN A 65 -9.26 6.85 2.99
C ASN A 65 -10.32 7.65 3.75
N ASN A 66 -10.64 7.28 5.00
CA ASN A 66 -11.83 7.80 5.68
C ASN A 66 -11.53 8.53 6.99
N VAL A 67 -10.44 8.22 7.67
CA VAL A 67 -10.21 8.67 9.05
C VAL A 67 -9.01 9.60 9.16
N HIS A 68 -7.92 9.31 8.46
CA HIS A 68 -6.65 9.98 8.72
C HIS A 68 -5.79 10.11 7.47
N ILE A 69 -5.23 11.31 7.25
CA ILE A 69 -4.25 11.51 6.19
C ILE A 69 -2.89 11.09 6.71
N PRO A 70 -2.18 10.18 6.02
CA PRO A 70 -0.88 9.73 6.48
C PRO A 70 0.18 10.82 6.38
N THR A 71 1.23 10.69 7.18
CA THR A 71 2.42 11.54 7.12
C THR A 71 3.61 10.70 6.69
N VAL A 72 4.65 11.37 6.17
CA VAL A 72 5.90 10.70 5.80
C VAL A 72 6.48 9.98 7.02
N LYS A 73 6.50 10.64 8.19
CA LYS A 73 7.00 10.04 9.42
C LYS A 73 6.18 8.82 9.82
N GLY A 74 4.86 8.92 9.79
CA GLY A 74 3.97 7.82 10.18
C GLY A 74 4.17 6.57 9.31
N LEU A 75 4.24 6.74 8.00
CA LEU A 75 4.48 5.60 7.10
C LEU A 75 5.90 5.06 7.18
N THR A 76 6.89 5.93 7.43
CA THR A 76 8.27 5.48 7.68
C THR A 76 8.34 4.64 8.94
N ASP A 77 7.67 5.04 10.01
CA ASP A 77 7.60 4.28 11.25
C ASP A 77 6.93 2.92 11.01
N LEU A 78 5.85 2.88 10.24
CA LEU A 78 5.20 1.63 9.86
C LEU A 78 6.13 0.73 9.05
N HIS A 79 6.92 1.29 8.15
CA HIS A 79 7.91 0.52 7.38
C HIS A 79 8.88 -0.22 8.29
N TYR A 80 9.43 0.46 9.29
CA TYR A 80 10.40 -0.15 10.20
C TYR A 80 9.77 -1.10 11.21
N ASN A 81 8.50 -0.90 11.55
CA ASN A 81 7.79 -1.73 12.53
C ASN A 81 6.92 -2.81 11.91
N SER A 82 6.93 -2.96 10.58
CA SER A 82 6.16 -4.01 9.92
C SER A 82 6.78 -5.37 10.20
N ASN A 83 5.90 -6.38 10.31
CA ASN A 83 6.34 -7.77 10.55
C ASN A 83 6.72 -8.44 9.22
N ASN A 84 7.15 -9.72 9.30
CA ASN A 84 7.61 -10.47 8.14
C ASN A 84 6.51 -10.87 7.15
N LEU A 85 5.23 -10.65 7.49
CA LEU A 85 4.12 -11.04 6.62
C LEU A 85 3.63 -9.88 5.76
N PHE A 86 3.64 -8.69 6.31
CA PHE A 86 3.08 -7.50 5.67
C PHE A 86 4.03 -6.33 5.83
N GLY A 87 4.29 -5.63 4.74
CA GLY A 87 5.14 -4.46 4.77
C GLY A 87 4.56 -3.31 3.98
N ILE A 88 5.09 -2.14 4.26
CA ILE A 88 4.84 -0.93 3.51
C ILE A 88 6.20 -0.31 3.18
N GLU A 89 6.39 0.14 1.95
CA GLU A 89 7.62 0.84 1.58
C GLU A 89 7.70 2.19 2.27
N LYS A 90 8.91 2.69 2.45
CA LYS A 90 9.11 4.08 2.85
C LYS A 90 8.48 5.00 1.82
N PRO A 91 7.78 6.06 2.24
CA PRO A 91 7.21 7.01 1.29
C PRO A 91 8.29 7.62 0.40
N LYS A 92 8.01 7.69 -0.89
CA LYS A 92 8.87 8.36 -1.87
C LYS A 92 8.15 9.57 -2.43
N ARG A 93 8.86 10.70 -2.50
CA ARG A 93 8.34 11.88 -3.15
C ARG A 93 8.35 11.68 -4.67
N ILE A 94 7.25 12.03 -5.32
CA ILE A 94 7.15 11.98 -6.77
C ILE A 94 6.76 13.36 -7.32
N MET A 95 7.16 13.63 -8.56
CA MET A 95 6.99 14.94 -9.19
C MET A 95 5.77 14.95 -10.10
N ILE A 96 4.60 14.75 -9.49
CA ILE A 96 3.31 14.81 -10.19
C ILE A 96 2.30 15.58 -9.34
N TYR A 97 1.19 15.98 -9.97
CA TYR A 97 0.08 16.58 -9.23
C TYR A 97 -0.73 15.49 -8.51
N PHE A 98 -1.28 15.86 -7.37
CA PHE A 98 -2.15 14.98 -6.59
C PHE A 98 -3.55 14.96 -7.22
N THR A 99 -3.76 14.02 -8.15
CA THR A 99 -5.03 13.83 -8.86
C THR A 99 -5.37 12.35 -8.95
N GLN A 100 -6.66 12.05 -9.10
CA GLN A 100 -7.11 10.67 -9.31
C GLN A 100 -6.50 10.08 -10.59
N GLU A 101 -6.42 10.87 -11.65
CA GLU A 101 -5.84 10.43 -12.92
C GLU A 101 -4.37 10.02 -12.76
N ASN A 102 -3.58 10.82 -12.08
CA ASN A 102 -2.16 10.50 -11.84
C ASN A 102 -2.01 9.30 -10.93
N PHE A 103 -2.89 9.15 -9.94
CA PHE A 103 -2.90 7.95 -9.10
C PHE A 103 -3.18 6.70 -9.94
N ASP A 104 -4.19 6.74 -10.79
CA ASP A 104 -4.57 5.59 -11.62
C ASP A 104 -3.43 5.17 -12.55
N LYS A 105 -2.75 6.14 -13.16
CA LYS A 105 -1.58 5.87 -14.01
C LYS A 105 -0.44 5.24 -13.23
N PHE A 106 -0.17 5.74 -12.03
CA PHE A 106 0.87 5.19 -11.17
C PHE A 106 0.52 3.76 -10.73
N PHE A 107 -0.73 3.54 -10.33
CA PHE A 107 -1.22 2.22 -9.94
C PHE A 107 -1.06 1.20 -11.07
N GLU A 108 -1.47 1.55 -12.28
CA GLU A 108 -1.29 0.68 -13.45
C GLU A 108 0.18 0.33 -13.68
N ARG A 109 1.07 1.29 -13.55
CA ARG A 109 2.50 1.07 -13.73
C ARG A 109 3.07 0.10 -12.70
N VAL A 110 2.65 0.20 -11.46
CA VAL A 110 3.10 -0.69 -10.38
C VAL A 110 2.66 -2.13 -10.64
N PHE A 111 1.50 -2.33 -11.23
CA PHE A 111 0.90 -3.66 -11.41
C PHE A 111 0.91 -4.15 -12.85
N GLN A 112 1.70 -3.57 -13.69
CA GLN A 112 1.92 -4.09 -15.03
C GLN A 112 2.61 -5.46 -15.05
#